data_b2850904d90a5c1150b48a3d403681b6
#
_entry.id   b2850904d90a5c1150b48a3d403681b6
#
_cell.length_a   1.000
_cell.length_b   1.000
_cell.length_c   1.000
_cell.angle_alpha   90.00
_cell.angle_beta   90.00
_cell.angle_gamma   90.00
#
_symmetry.space_group_name_H-M   'P 1'
#
loop_
_entity.id
_entity.type
_entity.pdbx_description
1 polymer ?
#
loop_
_entity_poly.entity_id
_entity_poly.type
_entity_poly.pdbx_seq_one_letter_code
_entity_poly.pdbx_strand_id
1 'polypeptide(L)'
;MAVYEHTYKQYLGKLTPEWSRFLVIPRHAFRDVFKSKLFTAFFIVCFIPLLIEAILIYLHHNVNALAILKVDVRELIPIDASFFQTFVNLQGTFAFFVTLLVGPPLVARDLRNNALPLYLCRPFSRTEYVLGKMSVLLILLSAITWVPQLLLFLFQSYLEGASWFVNNLSLASAIFIGSVVWILLLALLSQAVSALVKWRVIASAALLGIFFIPSVFGEVINQLFLTRWGNIISLGALIKNVTAGLFGTFVQASGHVTEWDGRIGREIIVNEPPLLASWFALFLICVICLALLSRKVKAYEVVR
;
A
#
# COMPACT_ATOMS: atom_id res chain seq x y z
N MET A 1 -31.84 -2.09 43.67
CA MET A 1 -31.77 -2.37 42.24
C MET A 1 -32.71 -1.42 41.52
N ALA A 2 -32.17 -0.50 40.73
CA ALA A 2 -33.01 0.38 39.89
C ALA A 2 -33.51 -0.45 38.70
N VAL A 3 -34.80 -0.76 38.70
CA VAL A 3 -35.46 -1.39 37.56
C VAL A 3 -35.70 -0.29 36.54
N TYR A 4 -34.83 -0.22 35.51
CA TYR A 4 -35.10 0.66 34.39
C TYR A 4 -36.22 0.04 33.55
N GLU A 5 -37.34 0.75 33.40
CA GLU A 5 -38.37 0.40 32.46
C GLU A 5 -37.78 0.39 31.04
N HIS A 6 -37.76 -0.76 30.42
CA HIS A 6 -37.35 -0.96 29.02
C HIS A 6 -38.46 -0.45 28.07
N THR A 7 -38.78 0.86 28.13
CA THR A 7 -39.69 1.47 27.16
C THR A 7 -38.90 1.87 25.92
N TYR A 8 -39.29 1.30 24.80
CA TYR A 8 -38.73 1.69 23.49
C TYR A 8 -39.19 3.12 23.18
N LYS A 9 -38.24 4.07 23.18
CA LYS A 9 -38.52 5.44 22.74
C LYS A 9 -38.17 5.55 21.26
N GLN A 10 -39.13 5.97 20.44
CA GLN A 10 -38.89 6.20 19.03
C GLN A 10 -37.82 7.30 18.86
N TYR A 11 -36.86 7.05 17.98
CA TYR A 11 -35.83 8.04 17.66
C TYR A 11 -36.41 9.14 16.76
N LEU A 12 -36.48 10.37 17.29
CA LEU A 12 -37.01 11.56 16.58
C LEU A 12 -35.90 12.44 15.96
N GLY A 13 -34.63 11.98 16.03
CA GLY A 13 -33.49 12.72 15.48
C GLY A 13 -33.34 12.59 13.95
N LYS A 14 -32.50 13.43 13.36
CA LYS A 14 -32.19 13.38 11.92
C LYS A 14 -31.48 12.05 11.62
N LEU A 15 -32.01 11.30 10.66
CA LEU A 15 -31.37 10.09 10.15
C LEU A 15 -30.19 10.49 9.24
N THR A 16 -29.05 9.84 9.42
CA THR A 16 -27.91 9.99 8.52
C THR A 16 -28.23 9.42 7.14
N PRO A 17 -27.83 10.10 6.04
CA PRO A 17 -28.07 9.59 4.68
C PRO A 17 -27.41 8.21 4.51
N GLU A 18 -28.05 7.33 3.74
CA GLU A 18 -27.61 5.94 3.58
C GLU A 18 -26.17 5.82 3.06
N TRP A 19 -25.79 6.64 2.08
CA TRP A 19 -24.46 6.66 1.48
C TRP A 19 -23.33 7.06 2.44
N SER A 20 -23.64 7.73 3.56
CA SER A 20 -22.61 8.15 4.55
C SER A 20 -22.47 7.19 5.74
N ARG A 21 -23.31 6.17 5.83
CA ARG A 21 -23.32 5.24 6.98
C ARG A 21 -22.02 4.46 7.12
N PHE A 22 -21.41 4.07 5.99
CA PHE A 22 -20.12 3.36 6.03
C PHE A 22 -18.98 4.20 6.61
N LEU A 23 -19.04 5.55 6.58
CA LEU A 23 -18.03 6.46 7.13
C LEU A 23 -17.94 6.44 8.66
N VAL A 24 -18.94 5.89 9.33
CA VAL A 24 -18.91 5.70 10.79
C VAL A 24 -17.83 4.72 11.19
N ILE A 25 -17.59 3.68 10.39
CA ILE A 25 -16.55 2.65 10.65
C ILE A 25 -15.15 3.27 10.66
N PRO A 26 -14.69 4.01 9.63
CA PRO A 26 -13.39 4.65 9.65
C PRO A 26 -13.20 5.61 10.83
N ARG A 27 -14.22 6.41 11.14
CA ARG A 27 -14.15 7.37 12.26
C ARG A 27 -13.81 6.72 13.60
N HIS A 28 -14.43 5.58 13.89
CA HIS A 28 -14.13 4.82 15.11
C HIS A 28 -12.80 4.09 15.02
N ALA A 29 -12.49 3.50 13.87
CA ALA A 29 -11.23 2.78 13.65
C ALA A 29 -10.01 3.71 13.80
N PHE A 30 -10.06 4.93 13.25
CA PHE A 30 -8.97 5.91 13.42
C PHE A 30 -8.71 6.23 14.89
N ARG A 31 -9.78 6.45 15.68
CA ARG A 31 -9.63 6.70 17.11
C ARG A 31 -8.90 5.54 17.81
N ASP A 32 -9.23 4.29 17.46
CA ASP A 32 -8.62 3.12 18.07
C ASP A 32 -7.18 2.90 17.61
N VAL A 33 -6.88 3.15 16.34
CA VAL A 33 -5.53 3.05 15.77
C VAL A 33 -4.58 4.08 16.41
N PHE A 34 -5.00 5.35 16.50
CA PHE A 34 -4.16 6.43 17.07
C PHE A 34 -4.10 6.45 18.60
N LYS A 35 -4.86 5.60 19.31
CA LYS A 35 -4.63 5.34 20.75
C LYS A 35 -3.31 4.60 20.99
N SER A 36 -2.79 3.88 20.02
CA SER A 36 -1.51 3.16 20.14
C SER A 36 -0.35 4.14 19.96
N LYS A 37 0.42 4.39 21.03
CA LYS A 37 1.62 5.23 20.99
C LYS A 37 2.65 4.70 19.98
N LEU A 38 2.82 3.37 19.92
CA LEU A 38 3.74 2.72 18.98
C LEU A 38 3.33 2.99 17.53
N PHE A 39 2.04 2.84 17.21
CA PHE A 39 1.55 3.14 15.87
C PHE A 39 1.75 4.62 15.51
N THR A 40 1.41 5.54 16.43
CA THR A 40 1.54 6.98 16.19
C THR A 40 3.01 7.36 15.96
N ALA A 41 3.94 6.82 16.75
CA ALA A 41 5.38 7.04 16.55
C ALA A 41 5.84 6.51 15.18
N PHE A 42 5.46 5.29 14.81
CA PHE A 42 5.80 4.71 13.52
C PHE A 42 5.20 5.52 12.35
N PHE A 43 3.96 5.98 12.49
CA PHE A 43 3.30 6.79 11.47
C PHE A 43 4.03 8.13 11.23
N ILE A 44 4.59 8.74 12.30
CA ILE A 44 5.45 9.93 12.18
C ILE A 44 6.75 9.58 11.43
N VAL A 45 7.37 8.44 11.74
CA VAL A 45 8.60 7.98 11.05
C VAL A 45 8.37 7.80 9.55
N CYS A 46 7.16 7.44 9.10
CA CYS A 46 6.83 7.33 7.68
C CYS A 46 6.98 8.65 6.90
N PHE A 47 7.02 9.81 7.57
CA PHE A 47 7.23 11.11 6.92
C PHE A 47 8.71 11.50 6.79
N ILE A 48 9.64 10.76 7.41
CA ILE A 48 11.08 11.05 7.32
C ILE A 48 11.59 10.99 5.86
N PRO A 49 11.30 9.96 5.06
CA PRO A 49 11.75 9.93 3.66
C PRO A 49 11.24 11.11 2.84
N LEU A 50 10.01 11.55 3.10
CA LEU A 50 9.41 12.70 2.42
C LEU A 50 10.11 14.01 2.79
N LEU A 51 10.54 14.16 4.05
CA LEU A 51 11.36 15.30 4.46
C LEU A 51 12.73 15.27 3.80
N ILE A 52 13.36 14.10 3.69
CA ILE A 52 14.65 13.95 2.99
C ILE A 52 14.47 14.34 1.51
N GLU A 53 13.43 13.85 0.87
CA GLU A 53 13.10 14.19 -0.52
C GLU A 53 12.89 15.70 -0.71
N ALA A 54 12.12 16.33 0.19
CA ALA A 54 11.91 17.78 0.17
C ALA A 54 13.23 18.57 0.31
N ILE A 55 14.12 18.12 1.21
CA ILE A 55 15.43 18.74 1.41
C ILE A 55 16.30 18.57 0.16
N LEU A 56 16.30 17.40 -0.48
CA LEU A 56 17.08 17.16 -1.70
C LEU A 56 16.59 18.03 -2.86
N ILE A 57 15.26 18.16 -3.04
CA ILE A 57 14.67 19.06 -4.03
C ILE A 57 15.08 20.52 -3.76
N TYR A 58 15.01 20.96 -2.50
CA TYR A 58 15.40 22.31 -2.12
C TYR A 58 16.89 22.57 -2.35
N LEU A 59 17.77 21.64 -1.93
CA LEU A 59 19.21 21.75 -2.11
C LEU A 59 19.61 21.79 -3.58
N HIS A 60 18.96 21.01 -4.45
CA HIS A 60 19.22 20.99 -5.89
C HIS A 60 19.05 22.37 -6.53
N HIS A 61 18.11 23.18 -6.03
CA HIS A 61 17.81 24.52 -6.56
C HIS A 61 18.54 25.66 -5.85
N ASN A 62 19.14 25.43 -4.68
CA ASN A 62 19.74 26.47 -3.86
C ASN A 62 21.27 26.49 -4.01
N VAL A 63 21.77 27.31 -4.95
CA VAL A 63 23.20 27.45 -5.23
C VAL A 63 24.01 27.91 -3.99
N ASN A 64 23.45 28.78 -3.13
CA ASN A 64 24.12 29.24 -1.91
C ASN A 64 24.31 28.13 -0.91
N ALA A 65 23.33 27.25 -0.74
CA ALA A 65 23.43 26.08 0.14
C ALA A 65 24.46 25.06 -0.39
N LEU A 66 24.55 24.90 -1.71
CA LEU A 66 25.55 24.05 -2.37
C LEU A 66 26.97 24.57 -2.17
N ALA A 67 27.17 25.90 -2.27
CA ALA A 67 28.45 26.53 -2.04
C ALA A 67 28.99 26.33 -0.62
N ILE A 68 28.09 26.31 0.38
CA ILE A 68 28.44 26.04 1.80
C ILE A 68 28.85 24.56 1.99
N LEU A 69 28.18 23.63 1.33
CA LEU A 69 28.45 22.20 1.42
C LEU A 69 29.66 21.74 0.62
N LYS A 70 30.20 22.59 -0.26
CA LYS A 70 31.32 22.29 -1.20
C LYS A 70 31.08 21.01 -2.03
N VAL A 71 29.85 20.69 -2.31
CA VAL A 71 29.43 19.47 -3.06
C VAL A 71 28.50 19.95 -4.17
N ASP A 72 28.72 19.50 -5.40
CA ASP A 72 27.80 19.76 -6.51
C ASP A 72 26.71 18.67 -6.53
N VAL A 73 25.65 18.88 -5.72
CA VAL A 73 24.51 17.95 -5.59
C VAL A 73 23.76 17.80 -6.93
N ARG A 74 23.85 18.79 -7.84
CA ARG A 74 23.18 18.74 -9.15
C ARG A 74 23.70 17.63 -10.04
N GLU A 75 25.01 17.38 -10.02
CA GLU A 75 25.61 16.29 -10.78
C GLU A 75 25.42 14.93 -10.11
N LEU A 76 25.32 14.91 -8.76
CA LEU A 76 25.20 13.67 -7.99
C LEU A 76 23.79 13.11 -7.95
N ILE A 77 22.76 13.97 -7.92
CA ILE A 77 21.36 13.53 -7.75
C ILE A 77 20.48 14.31 -8.76
N PRO A 78 20.32 13.78 -9.97
CA PRO A 78 19.37 14.35 -10.92
C PRO A 78 17.93 14.13 -10.41
N ILE A 79 17.09 15.18 -10.50
CA ILE A 79 15.66 15.07 -10.14
C ILE A 79 14.88 14.66 -11.39
N ASP A 80 14.87 13.36 -11.64
CA ASP A 80 14.24 12.71 -12.78
C ASP A 80 13.14 11.72 -12.36
N ALA A 81 12.63 10.93 -13.31
CA ALA A 81 11.65 9.88 -13.05
C ALA A 81 12.17 8.84 -12.05
N SER A 82 13.45 8.49 -12.10
CA SER A 82 14.07 7.50 -11.20
C SER A 82 14.13 7.99 -9.76
N PHE A 83 14.35 9.30 -9.58
CA PHE A 83 14.33 9.95 -8.27
C PHE A 83 12.95 9.79 -7.60
N PHE A 84 11.88 10.24 -8.25
CA PHE A 84 10.53 10.09 -7.72
C PHE A 84 10.13 8.62 -7.54
N GLN A 85 10.47 7.76 -8.48
CA GLN A 85 10.22 6.32 -8.37
C GLN A 85 10.86 5.70 -7.14
N THR A 86 12.10 6.09 -6.82
CA THR A 86 12.84 5.58 -5.64
C THR A 86 12.11 5.93 -4.36
N PHE A 87 11.64 7.18 -4.21
CA PHE A 87 10.91 7.60 -3.03
C PHE A 87 9.50 6.98 -2.96
N VAL A 88 8.80 6.82 -4.09
CA VAL A 88 7.53 6.11 -4.15
C VAL A 88 7.69 4.64 -3.72
N ASN A 89 8.74 3.95 -4.16
CA ASN A 89 9.03 2.57 -3.75
C ASN A 89 9.39 2.48 -2.26
N LEU A 90 10.19 3.42 -1.75
CA LEU A 90 10.52 3.50 -0.34
C LEU A 90 9.26 3.74 0.50
N GLN A 91 8.41 4.67 0.08
CA GLN A 91 7.14 4.96 0.75
C GLN A 91 6.17 3.77 0.67
N GLY A 92 6.21 3.00 -0.43
CA GLY A 92 5.49 1.74 -0.57
C GLY A 92 5.88 0.70 0.48
N THR A 93 7.16 0.66 0.87
CA THR A 93 7.64 -0.21 1.95
C THR A 93 7.05 0.21 3.30
N PHE A 94 7.04 1.51 3.61
CA PHE A 94 6.38 2.01 4.82
C PHE A 94 4.88 1.73 4.82
N ALA A 95 4.21 1.88 3.67
CA ALA A 95 2.80 1.56 3.50
C ALA A 95 2.51 0.08 3.80
N PHE A 96 3.40 -0.84 3.41
CA PHE A 96 3.30 -2.25 3.77
C PHE A 96 3.35 -2.47 5.29
N PHE A 97 4.30 -1.85 6.00
CA PHE A 97 4.39 -1.97 7.46
C PHE A 97 3.21 -1.33 8.19
N VAL A 98 2.71 -0.18 7.72
CA VAL A 98 1.46 0.42 8.25
C VAL A 98 0.29 -0.55 8.05
N THR A 99 0.18 -1.18 6.89
CA THR A 99 -0.84 -2.19 6.62
C THR A 99 -0.72 -3.39 7.54
N LEU A 100 0.50 -3.84 7.82
CA LEU A 100 0.75 -4.96 8.74
C LEU A 100 0.28 -4.68 10.16
N LEU A 101 0.42 -3.43 10.62
CA LEU A 101 0.00 -3.00 11.96
C LEU A 101 -1.51 -2.78 12.07
N VAL A 102 -2.12 -2.18 11.05
CA VAL A 102 -3.53 -1.72 11.08
C VAL A 102 -4.48 -2.71 10.44
N GLY A 103 -4.08 -3.33 9.32
CA GLY A 103 -4.98 -4.12 8.48
C GLY A 103 -5.53 -5.38 9.16
N PRO A 104 -4.66 -6.28 9.68
CA PRO A 104 -5.10 -7.53 10.30
C PRO A 104 -6.09 -7.35 11.46
N PRO A 105 -5.94 -6.37 12.38
CA PRO A 105 -6.91 -6.14 13.44
C PRO A 105 -8.30 -5.70 12.96
N LEU A 106 -8.43 -5.10 11.77
CA LEU A 106 -9.67 -4.49 11.31
C LEU A 106 -10.82 -5.50 11.14
N VAL A 107 -10.55 -6.69 10.59
CA VAL A 107 -11.57 -7.72 10.36
C VAL A 107 -11.41 -8.89 11.33
N ALA A 108 -10.18 -9.35 11.61
CA ALA A 108 -9.94 -10.49 12.50
C ALA A 108 -10.51 -10.25 13.92
N ARG A 109 -10.47 -9.01 14.41
CA ARG A 109 -11.02 -8.64 15.72
C ARG A 109 -12.55 -8.78 15.74
N ASP A 110 -13.22 -8.38 14.67
CA ASP A 110 -14.68 -8.49 14.56
C ASP A 110 -15.11 -9.94 14.44
N LEU A 111 -14.38 -10.76 13.69
CA LEU A 111 -14.63 -12.20 13.58
C LEU A 111 -14.42 -12.93 14.92
N ARG A 112 -13.36 -12.56 15.66
CA ARG A 112 -13.08 -13.14 16.97
C ARG A 112 -14.17 -12.83 17.99
N ASN A 113 -14.68 -11.60 17.97
CA ASN A 113 -15.68 -11.11 18.92
C ASN A 113 -17.12 -11.37 18.46
N ASN A 114 -17.33 -12.12 17.37
CA ASN A 114 -18.64 -12.35 16.75
C ASN A 114 -19.44 -11.05 16.52
N ALA A 115 -18.75 -9.97 16.16
CA ALA A 115 -19.38 -8.67 15.95
C ALA A 115 -20.07 -8.55 14.57
N LEU A 116 -19.75 -9.44 13.62
CA LEU A 116 -20.30 -9.40 12.26
C LEU A 116 -21.84 -9.47 12.24
N PRO A 117 -22.52 -10.36 13.00
CA PRO A 117 -23.98 -10.36 13.09
C PRO A 117 -24.56 -9.04 13.59
N LEU A 118 -23.90 -8.37 14.55
CA LEU A 118 -24.34 -7.08 15.09
C LEU A 118 -24.27 -5.93 14.06
N TYR A 119 -23.36 -6.01 13.11
CA TYR A 119 -23.33 -5.07 11.99
C TYR A 119 -24.43 -5.36 10.97
N LEU A 120 -24.64 -6.66 10.66
CA LEU A 120 -25.56 -7.09 9.61
C LEU A 120 -27.02 -7.16 10.03
N CYS A 121 -27.34 -7.11 11.33
CA CYS A 121 -28.74 -6.97 11.81
C CYS A 121 -29.28 -5.51 11.70
N ARG A 122 -28.42 -4.54 11.42
CA ARG A 122 -28.80 -3.16 11.12
C ARG A 122 -28.94 -3.00 9.60
N PRO A 123 -29.53 -1.90 9.10
CA PRO A 123 -29.61 -1.61 7.66
C PRO A 123 -28.23 -1.28 7.10
N PHE A 124 -27.32 -2.28 7.09
CA PHE A 124 -25.93 -2.18 6.70
C PHE A 124 -25.58 -3.40 5.83
N SER A 125 -25.19 -3.13 4.58
CA SER A 125 -24.87 -4.19 3.64
C SER A 125 -23.45 -4.75 3.88
N ARG A 126 -23.17 -5.97 3.39
CA ARG A 126 -21.86 -6.61 3.45
C ARG A 126 -20.79 -5.77 2.74
N THR A 127 -21.16 -5.18 1.61
CA THR A 127 -20.30 -4.29 0.82
C THR A 127 -19.96 -3.02 1.59
N GLU A 128 -20.90 -2.41 2.27
CA GLU A 128 -20.65 -1.23 3.10
C GLU A 128 -19.71 -1.55 4.27
N TYR A 129 -19.84 -2.73 4.87
CA TYR A 129 -18.91 -3.18 5.91
C TYR A 129 -17.48 -3.32 5.37
N VAL A 130 -17.30 -4.04 4.24
CA VAL A 130 -15.97 -4.24 3.64
C VAL A 130 -15.38 -2.90 3.19
N LEU A 131 -16.15 -2.06 2.50
CA LEU A 131 -15.72 -0.74 2.06
C LEU A 131 -15.39 0.18 3.25
N GLY A 132 -16.18 0.14 4.33
CA GLY A 132 -15.89 0.89 5.55
C GLY A 132 -14.58 0.46 6.22
N LYS A 133 -14.25 -0.82 6.22
CA LYS A 133 -12.97 -1.32 6.73
C LYS A 133 -11.81 -1.02 5.78
N MET A 134 -12.03 -1.16 4.46
CA MET A 134 -11.03 -0.77 3.45
C MET A 134 -10.69 0.70 3.51
N SER A 135 -11.67 1.58 3.66
CA SER A 135 -11.46 3.03 3.64
C SER A 135 -10.52 3.50 4.75
N VAL A 136 -10.42 2.77 5.88
CA VAL A 136 -9.41 3.05 6.92
C VAL A 136 -8.00 2.95 6.36
N LEU A 137 -7.69 1.84 5.70
CA LEU A 137 -6.37 1.64 5.08
C LEU A 137 -6.17 2.60 3.91
N LEU A 138 -7.16 2.75 3.05
CA LEU A 138 -7.07 3.66 1.90
C LEU A 138 -6.70 5.08 2.34
N ILE A 139 -7.35 5.62 3.37
CA ILE A 139 -7.07 6.98 3.86
C ILE A 139 -5.69 7.06 4.52
N LEU A 140 -5.34 6.11 5.42
CA LEU A 140 -4.03 6.11 6.08
C LEU A 140 -2.87 5.99 5.10
N LEU A 141 -2.99 5.06 4.15
CA LEU A 141 -1.93 4.83 3.17
C LEU A 141 -1.84 5.99 2.18
N SER A 142 -2.96 6.57 1.76
CA SER A 142 -2.96 7.77 0.90
C SER A 142 -2.26 8.95 1.58
N ALA A 143 -2.47 9.13 2.88
CA ALA A 143 -1.86 10.23 3.63
C ALA A 143 -0.32 10.14 3.72
N ILE A 144 0.27 8.95 3.59
CA ILE A 144 1.72 8.76 3.64
C ILE A 144 2.35 8.50 2.26
N THR A 145 1.57 8.22 1.21
CA THR A 145 2.08 7.89 -0.13
C THR A 145 1.82 9.02 -1.13
N TRP A 146 0.81 8.89 -1.98
CA TRP A 146 0.60 9.77 -3.12
C TRP A 146 0.28 11.22 -2.74
N VAL A 147 -0.40 11.48 -1.61
CA VAL A 147 -0.73 12.86 -1.21
C VAL A 147 0.52 13.70 -0.99
N PRO A 148 1.46 13.31 -0.12
CA PRO A 148 2.69 14.09 0.05
C PRO A 148 3.61 14.01 -1.17
N GLN A 149 3.64 12.90 -1.90
CA GLN A 149 4.43 12.78 -3.12
C GLN A 149 3.98 13.75 -4.21
N LEU A 150 2.68 13.93 -4.41
CA LEU A 150 2.16 14.94 -5.33
C LEU A 150 2.46 16.38 -4.85
N LEU A 151 2.45 16.62 -3.53
CA LEU A 151 2.88 17.92 -2.99
C LEU A 151 4.35 18.19 -3.28
N LEU A 152 5.22 17.18 -3.18
CA LEU A 152 6.64 17.31 -3.53
C LEU A 152 6.85 17.50 -5.04
N PHE A 153 6.07 16.81 -5.87
CA PHE A 153 6.05 17.05 -7.31
C PHE A 153 5.64 18.50 -7.64
N LEU A 154 4.62 19.03 -6.96
CA LEU A 154 4.22 20.43 -7.12
C LEU A 154 5.29 21.40 -6.60
N PHE A 155 5.97 21.06 -5.52
CA PHE A 155 7.09 21.83 -5.00
C PHE A 155 8.26 21.90 -5.99
N GLN A 156 8.66 20.77 -6.59
CA GLN A 156 9.64 20.73 -7.68
C GLN A 156 9.20 21.58 -8.87
N SER A 157 7.95 21.44 -9.25
CA SER A 157 7.33 22.17 -10.35
C SER A 157 7.34 23.70 -10.14
N TYR A 158 7.14 24.12 -8.89
CA TYR A 158 7.21 25.52 -8.50
C TYR A 158 8.64 26.11 -8.65
N LEU A 159 9.66 25.32 -8.34
CA LEU A 159 11.04 25.71 -8.43
C LEU A 159 11.58 25.74 -9.87
N GLU A 160 11.16 24.81 -10.72
CA GLU A 160 11.59 24.70 -12.14
C GLU A 160 10.75 25.55 -13.11
N GLY A 161 9.51 25.84 -12.73
CA GLY A 161 8.56 26.62 -13.54
C GLY A 161 7.54 25.81 -14.31
N ALA A 162 6.57 26.53 -14.91
CA ALA A 162 5.38 25.95 -15.54
C ALA A 162 5.70 25.04 -16.74
N SER A 163 6.78 25.29 -17.48
CA SER A 163 7.20 24.43 -18.59
C SER A 163 7.58 23.03 -18.12
N TRP A 164 8.31 22.94 -17.00
CA TRP A 164 8.67 21.67 -16.40
C TRP A 164 7.43 20.90 -15.96
N PHE A 165 6.47 21.57 -15.33
CA PHE A 165 5.19 20.97 -14.92
C PHE A 165 4.47 20.28 -16.08
N VAL A 166 4.29 20.99 -17.20
CA VAL A 166 3.57 20.46 -18.38
C VAL A 166 4.31 19.27 -18.99
N ASN A 167 5.64 19.36 -19.11
CA ASN A 167 6.45 18.31 -19.70
C ASN A 167 6.53 17.04 -18.83
N ASN A 168 6.36 17.18 -17.51
CA ASN A 168 6.48 16.08 -16.56
C ASN A 168 5.14 15.65 -15.93
N LEU A 169 3.99 16.03 -16.51
CA LEU A 169 2.67 15.66 -16.00
C LEU A 169 2.47 14.13 -15.94
N SER A 170 3.17 13.38 -16.79
CA SER A 170 3.22 11.92 -16.77
C SER A 170 3.77 11.37 -15.44
N LEU A 171 4.73 12.07 -14.80
CA LEU A 171 5.26 11.68 -13.48
C LEU A 171 4.20 11.79 -12.39
N ALA A 172 3.41 12.87 -12.40
CA ALA A 172 2.32 13.03 -11.45
C ALA A 172 1.29 11.90 -11.59
N SER A 173 0.95 11.52 -12.83
CA SER A 173 0.05 10.39 -13.08
C SER A 173 0.66 9.06 -12.65
N ALA A 174 1.97 8.85 -12.84
CA ALA A 174 2.70 7.65 -12.40
C ALA A 174 2.72 7.53 -10.88
N ILE A 175 2.99 8.64 -10.16
CA ILE A 175 2.93 8.72 -8.69
C ILE A 175 1.55 8.31 -8.20
N PHE A 176 0.50 8.89 -8.75
CA PHE A 176 -0.87 8.64 -8.33
C PHE A 176 -1.30 7.20 -8.63
N ILE A 177 -1.20 6.76 -9.89
CA ILE A 177 -1.66 5.42 -10.32
C ILE A 177 -0.84 4.33 -9.62
N GLY A 178 0.49 4.45 -9.58
CA GLY A 178 1.37 3.48 -8.93
C GLY A 178 1.06 3.32 -7.44
N SER A 179 0.88 4.45 -6.73
CA SER A 179 0.49 4.42 -5.32
C SER A 179 -0.91 3.83 -5.10
N VAL A 180 -1.90 4.20 -5.92
CA VAL A 180 -3.27 3.67 -5.81
C VAL A 180 -3.31 2.16 -6.04
N VAL A 181 -2.60 1.66 -7.05
CA VAL A 181 -2.49 0.20 -7.32
C VAL A 181 -1.90 -0.51 -6.10
N TRP A 182 -0.82 0.04 -5.53
CA TRP A 182 -0.19 -0.53 -4.34
C TRP A 182 -1.10 -0.52 -3.12
N ILE A 183 -1.76 0.61 -2.84
CA ILE A 183 -2.69 0.76 -1.72
C ILE A 183 -3.87 -0.21 -1.83
N LEU A 184 -4.46 -0.33 -3.02
CA LEU A 184 -5.57 -1.25 -3.28
C LEU A 184 -5.15 -2.71 -3.07
N LEU A 185 -3.99 -3.11 -3.58
CA LEU A 185 -3.44 -4.45 -3.39
C LEU A 185 -3.24 -4.76 -1.90
N LEU A 186 -2.58 -3.85 -1.16
CA LEU A 186 -2.34 -4.02 0.28
C LEU A 186 -3.65 -4.10 1.07
N ALA A 187 -4.60 -3.22 0.78
CA ALA A 187 -5.88 -3.18 1.46
C ALA A 187 -6.70 -4.45 1.21
N LEU A 188 -6.78 -4.93 -0.03
CA LEU A 188 -7.48 -6.15 -0.40
C LEU A 188 -6.81 -7.38 0.21
N LEU A 189 -5.49 -7.49 0.08
CA LEU A 189 -4.73 -8.63 0.61
C LEU A 189 -4.85 -8.72 2.13
N SER A 190 -4.66 -7.61 2.82
CA SER A 190 -4.78 -7.54 4.28
C SER A 190 -6.18 -7.94 4.76
N GLN A 191 -7.23 -7.47 4.09
CA GLN A 191 -8.60 -7.83 4.44
C GLN A 191 -8.92 -9.28 4.13
N ALA A 192 -8.47 -9.81 2.98
CA ALA A 192 -8.66 -11.22 2.62
C ALA A 192 -8.01 -12.14 3.66
N VAL A 193 -6.75 -11.87 4.04
CA VAL A 193 -6.04 -12.64 5.07
C VAL A 193 -6.73 -12.49 6.43
N SER A 194 -7.15 -11.30 6.79
CA SER A 194 -7.84 -11.01 8.05
C SER A 194 -9.21 -11.70 8.15
N ALA A 195 -9.90 -11.92 7.02
CA ALA A 195 -11.16 -12.65 6.95
C ALA A 195 -10.98 -14.18 7.09
N LEU A 196 -9.78 -14.72 6.84
CA LEU A 196 -9.47 -16.12 6.98
C LEU A 196 -9.04 -16.51 8.39
N VAL A 197 -8.46 -15.56 9.14
CA VAL A 197 -7.78 -15.83 10.42
C VAL A 197 -8.39 -14.98 11.54
N LYS A 198 -8.85 -15.62 12.62
CA LYS A 198 -9.45 -14.96 13.79
C LYS A 198 -8.44 -14.23 14.70
N TRP A 199 -7.16 -14.60 14.65
CA TRP A 199 -6.12 -14.07 15.53
C TRP A 199 -5.29 -13.03 14.79
N ARG A 200 -5.26 -11.80 15.31
CA ARG A 200 -4.52 -10.68 14.70
C ARG A 200 -3.04 -10.98 14.42
N VAL A 201 -2.37 -11.67 15.36
CA VAL A 201 -0.94 -12.00 15.24
C VAL A 201 -0.70 -12.98 14.09
N ILE A 202 -1.54 -14.02 13.99
CA ILE A 202 -1.44 -15.01 12.92
C ILE A 202 -1.80 -14.36 11.58
N ALA A 203 -2.77 -13.45 11.54
CA ALA A 203 -3.10 -12.71 10.31
C ALA A 203 -1.95 -11.79 9.85
N SER A 204 -1.26 -11.11 10.79
CA SER A 204 -0.07 -10.32 10.46
C SER A 204 1.08 -11.20 9.99
N ALA A 205 1.32 -12.34 10.66
CA ALA A 205 2.35 -13.31 10.25
C ALA A 205 2.04 -13.91 8.87
N ALA A 206 0.77 -14.24 8.60
CA ALA A 206 0.33 -14.73 7.30
C ALA A 206 0.54 -13.68 6.19
N LEU A 207 0.24 -12.41 6.46
CA LEU A 207 0.49 -11.32 5.52
C LEU A 207 1.99 -11.18 5.20
N LEU A 208 2.85 -11.25 6.24
CA LEU A 208 4.31 -11.31 6.06
C LEU A 208 4.71 -12.52 5.21
N GLY A 209 4.18 -13.71 5.55
CA GLY A 209 4.46 -14.95 4.82
C GLY A 209 4.11 -14.84 3.33
N ILE A 210 2.92 -14.33 3.00
CA ILE A 210 2.47 -14.14 1.61
C ILE A 210 3.38 -13.15 0.85
N PHE A 211 4.01 -12.22 1.55
CA PHE A 211 4.90 -11.24 0.92
C PHE A 211 6.31 -11.80 0.73
N PHE A 212 6.89 -12.41 1.77
CA PHE A 212 8.30 -12.82 1.76
C PHE A 212 8.52 -14.23 1.21
N ILE A 213 7.64 -15.19 1.51
CA ILE A 213 7.87 -16.58 1.09
C ILE A 213 7.88 -16.71 -0.44
N PRO A 214 6.89 -16.18 -1.20
CA PRO A 214 6.94 -16.23 -2.66
C PRO A 214 8.13 -15.47 -3.26
N SER A 215 8.57 -14.39 -2.60
CA SER A 215 9.73 -13.63 -3.06
C SER A 215 11.02 -14.44 -2.98
N VAL A 216 11.21 -15.18 -1.88
CA VAL A 216 12.38 -16.09 -1.74
C VAL A 216 12.31 -17.23 -2.76
N PHE A 217 11.13 -17.87 -2.92
CA PHE A 217 10.95 -18.92 -3.93
C PHE A 217 11.17 -18.39 -5.35
N GLY A 218 10.67 -17.21 -5.67
CA GLY A 218 10.88 -16.56 -6.94
C GLY A 218 12.37 -16.33 -7.24
N GLU A 219 13.13 -15.87 -6.25
CA GLU A 219 14.57 -15.67 -6.41
C GLU A 219 15.33 -17.02 -6.57
N VAL A 220 14.95 -18.06 -5.84
CA VAL A 220 15.52 -19.42 -6.02
C VAL A 220 15.26 -19.93 -7.45
N ILE A 221 14.03 -19.75 -7.98
CA ILE A 221 13.71 -20.11 -9.37
C ILE A 221 14.58 -19.32 -10.35
N ASN A 222 14.72 -18.00 -10.12
CA ASN A 222 15.55 -17.15 -10.97
C ASN A 222 16.99 -17.62 -11.04
N GLN A 223 17.57 -18.00 -9.91
CA GLN A 223 18.96 -18.49 -9.83
C GLN A 223 19.13 -19.87 -10.46
N LEU A 224 18.18 -20.80 -10.24
CA LEU A 224 18.27 -22.17 -10.78
C LEU A 224 18.11 -22.23 -12.29
N PHE A 225 17.21 -21.40 -12.84
CA PHE A 225 16.87 -21.43 -14.28
C PHE A 225 17.51 -20.26 -15.05
N LEU A 226 18.37 -19.47 -14.42
CA LEU A 226 19.00 -18.28 -15.02
C LEU A 226 17.97 -17.39 -15.74
N THR A 227 16.89 -17.05 -15.05
CA THR A 227 15.76 -16.30 -15.59
C THR A 227 15.25 -15.28 -14.57
N ARG A 228 14.35 -14.40 -14.97
CA ARG A 228 13.63 -13.48 -14.07
C ARG A 228 12.12 -13.76 -13.99
N TRP A 229 11.66 -14.84 -14.58
CA TRP A 229 10.24 -15.23 -14.53
C TRP A 229 9.74 -15.56 -13.12
N GLY A 230 10.63 -15.94 -12.19
CA GLY A 230 10.29 -16.07 -10.77
C GLY A 230 9.78 -14.78 -10.12
N ASN A 231 10.06 -13.61 -10.71
CA ASN A 231 9.55 -12.31 -10.26
C ASN A 231 8.02 -12.20 -10.34
N ILE A 232 7.35 -13.00 -11.19
CA ILE A 232 5.88 -13.03 -11.28
C ILE A 232 5.23 -13.57 -9.99
N ILE A 233 5.94 -14.39 -9.23
CA ILE A 233 5.44 -14.94 -7.96
C ILE A 233 5.62 -13.91 -6.82
N SER A 234 6.61 -13.03 -6.93
CA SER A 234 6.95 -12.03 -5.92
C SER A 234 6.07 -10.78 -6.02
N LEU A 235 5.26 -10.53 -5.02
CA LEU A 235 4.42 -9.31 -4.96
C LEU A 235 5.25 -8.02 -5.03
N GLY A 236 6.40 -8.00 -4.35
CA GLY A 236 7.30 -6.85 -4.35
C GLY A 236 7.91 -6.58 -5.72
N ALA A 237 8.33 -7.64 -6.43
CA ALA A 237 8.88 -7.54 -7.78
C ALA A 237 7.80 -7.10 -8.79
N LEU A 238 6.57 -7.66 -8.70
CA LEU A 238 5.45 -7.26 -9.55
C LEU A 238 5.15 -5.76 -9.45
N ILE A 239 5.05 -5.24 -8.24
CA ILE A 239 4.81 -3.81 -8.00
C ILE A 239 5.97 -2.96 -8.52
N LYS A 240 7.22 -3.38 -8.26
CA LYS A 240 8.40 -2.68 -8.74
C LYS A 240 8.42 -2.60 -10.28
N ASN A 241 8.07 -3.68 -10.97
CA ASN A 241 7.98 -3.70 -12.43
C ASN A 241 6.86 -2.78 -12.94
N VAL A 242 5.70 -2.82 -12.29
CA VAL A 242 4.55 -1.95 -12.66
C VAL A 242 4.88 -0.48 -12.42
N THR A 243 5.48 -0.14 -11.29
CA THR A 243 5.90 1.26 -11.02
C THR A 243 6.97 1.69 -12.02
N ALA A 244 7.99 0.86 -12.32
CA ALA A 244 8.98 1.17 -13.34
C ALA A 244 8.35 1.42 -14.72
N GLY A 245 7.34 0.62 -15.09
CA GLY A 245 6.58 0.84 -16.32
C GLY A 245 5.81 2.16 -16.36
N LEU A 246 5.21 2.56 -15.24
CA LEU A 246 4.47 3.83 -15.12
C LEU A 246 5.41 5.05 -15.18
N PHE A 247 6.59 4.94 -14.57
CA PHE A 247 7.61 5.99 -14.58
C PHE A 247 8.45 6.03 -15.86
N GLY A 248 8.25 5.07 -16.80
CA GLY A 248 9.03 4.97 -18.03
C GLY A 248 10.48 4.52 -17.82
N THR A 249 10.80 3.98 -16.64
CA THR A 249 12.15 3.50 -16.27
C THR A 249 12.31 1.99 -16.48
N PHE A 250 11.25 1.30 -16.93
CA PHE A 250 11.26 -0.14 -17.15
C PHE A 250 12.09 -0.51 -18.37
N VAL A 251 13.12 -1.33 -18.15
CA VAL A 251 13.95 -1.91 -19.20
C VAL A 251 13.83 -3.44 -19.14
N GLN A 252 13.34 -4.06 -20.21
CA GLN A 252 13.10 -5.50 -20.20
C GLN A 252 14.40 -6.33 -20.05
N ALA A 253 15.51 -5.85 -20.62
CA ALA A 253 16.82 -6.49 -20.53
C ALA A 253 17.66 -5.97 -19.36
N SER A 254 17.06 -5.80 -18.18
CA SER A 254 17.73 -5.26 -16.99
C SER A 254 17.84 -6.24 -15.84
N GLY A 255 17.36 -7.48 -16.00
CA GLY A 255 17.45 -8.51 -14.98
C GLY A 255 18.88 -9.02 -14.83
N HIS A 256 19.37 -9.10 -13.58
CA HIS A 256 20.69 -9.67 -13.27
C HIS A 256 20.52 -11.01 -12.56
N VAL A 257 21.24 -12.04 -13.03
CA VAL A 257 21.30 -13.36 -12.40
C VAL A 257 22.76 -13.78 -12.35
N THR A 258 23.18 -14.40 -11.24
CA THR A 258 24.55 -14.88 -11.08
C THR A 258 24.66 -16.32 -11.58
N GLU A 259 25.39 -16.52 -12.65
CA GLU A 259 25.79 -17.85 -13.13
C GLU A 259 27.08 -18.28 -12.42
N TRP A 260 27.06 -19.44 -11.80
CA TRP A 260 28.20 -19.99 -11.08
C TRP A 260 28.97 -21.00 -11.95
N ASP A 261 30.17 -20.63 -12.35
CA ASP A 261 31.11 -21.51 -13.00
C ASP A 261 32.21 -21.91 -12.00
N GLY A 262 31.98 -23.02 -11.31
CA GLY A 262 32.84 -23.47 -10.22
C GLY A 262 32.83 -22.54 -9.00
N ARG A 263 33.89 -21.74 -8.83
CA ARG A 263 34.02 -20.76 -7.72
C ARG A 263 33.79 -19.31 -8.12
N ILE A 264 33.65 -19.03 -9.40
CA ILE A 264 33.52 -17.68 -9.94
C ILE A 264 32.06 -17.47 -10.36
N GLY A 265 31.40 -16.51 -9.75
CA GLY A 265 30.08 -16.03 -10.17
C GLY A 265 30.23 -15.00 -11.27
N ARG A 266 29.52 -15.17 -12.39
CA ARG A 266 29.37 -14.18 -13.46
C ARG A 266 27.95 -13.62 -13.45
N GLU A 267 27.82 -12.31 -13.41
CA GLU A 267 26.53 -11.66 -13.64
C GLU A 267 26.19 -11.69 -15.13
N ILE A 268 25.05 -12.29 -15.44
CA ILE A 268 24.45 -12.27 -16.78
C ILE A 268 23.19 -11.42 -16.77
N ILE A 269 22.98 -10.69 -17.86
CA ILE A 269 21.77 -9.90 -18.06
C ILE A 269 20.72 -10.81 -18.69
N VAL A 270 19.57 -10.90 -18.05
CA VAL A 270 18.41 -11.67 -18.50
C VAL A 270 17.18 -10.80 -18.61
N ASN A 271 16.20 -11.23 -19.38
CA ASN A 271 14.99 -10.47 -19.57
C ASN A 271 14.07 -10.56 -18.35
N GLU A 272 13.62 -9.40 -17.86
CA GLU A 272 12.51 -9.30 -16.93
C GLU A 272 11.20 -9.75 -17.59
N PRO A 273 10.21 -10.24 -16.81
CA PRO A 273 8.89 -10.56 -17.32
C PRO A 273 8.27 -9.34 -18.03
N PRO A 274 7.54 -9.53 -19.12
CA PRO A 274 6.89 -8.43 -19.81
C PRO A 274 5.92 -7.69 -18.88
N LEU A 275 5.85 -6.37 -19.02
CA LEU A 275 5.04 -5.50 -18.17
C LEU A 275 3.57 -5.95 -18.09
N LEU A 276 3.01 -6.43 -19.22
CA LEU A 276 1.64 -6.98 -19.28
C LEU A 276 1.45 -8.19 -18.37
N ALA A 277 2.45 -9.07 -18.25
CA ALA A 277 2.38 -10.22 -17.34
C ALA A 277 2.32 -9.77 -15.87
N SER A 278 3.08 -8.74 -15.51
CA SER A 278 3.04 -8.16 -14.17
C SER A 278 1.67 -7.53 -13.84
N TRP A 279 1.07 -6.79 -14.76
CA TRP A 279 -0.28 -6.24 -14.61
C TRP A 279 -1.34 -7.34 -14.48
N PHE A 280 -1.27 -8.37 -15.32
CA PHE A 280 -2.21 -9.50 -15.28
C PHE A 280 -2.10 -10.28 -13.97
N ALA A 281 -0.88 -10.52 -13.47
CA ALA A 281 -0.66 -11.19 -12.19
C ALA A 281 -1.25 -10.39 -11.02
N LEU A 282 -1.04 -9.07 -10.97
CA LEU A 282 -1.62 -8.20 -9.95
C LEU A 282 -3.16 -8.20 -10.01
N PHE A 283 -3.72 -8.11 -11.21
CA PHE A 283 -5.17 -8.18 -11.40
C PHE A 283 -5.74 -9.51 -10.88
N LEU A 284 -5.10 -10.63 -11.21
CA LEU A 284 -5.52 -11.96 -10.76
C LEU A 284 -5.49 -12.06 -9.22
N ILE A 285 -4.45 -11.54 -8.58
CA ILE A 285 -4.35 -11.52 -7.11
C ILE A 285 -5.48 -10.70 -6.50
N CYS A 286 -5.80 -9.53 -7.06
CA CYS A 286 -6.93 -8.71 -6.59
C CYS A 286 -8.27 -9.45 -6.74
N VAL A 287 -8.50 -10.14 -7.85
CA VAL A 287 -9.71 -10.94 -8.08
C VAL A 287 -9.81 -12.09 -7.07
N ILE A 288 -8.72 -12.80 -6.80
CA ILE A 288 -8.67 -13.86 -5.78
C ILE A 288 -9.01 -13.29 -4.40
N CYS A 289 -8.42 -12.16 -4.02
CA CYS A 289 -8.72 -11.51 -2.74
C CYS A 289 -10.20 -11.13 -2.62
N LEU A 290 -10.79 -10.54 -3.66
CA LEU A 290 -12.22 -10.20 -3.68
C LEU A 290 -13.12 -11.45 -3.59
N ALA A 291 -12.77 -12.52 -4.29
CA ALA A 291 -13.51 -13.80 -4.24
C ALA A 291 -13.44 -14.42 -2.83
N LEU A 292 -12.28 -14.37 -2.16
CA LEU A 292 -12.13 -14.83 -0.78
C LEU A 292 -12.98 -14.00 0.19
N LEU A 293 -12.96 -12.67 0.06
CA LEU A 293 -13.76 -11.76 0.88
C LEU A 293 -15.25 -12.02 0.70
N SER A 294 -15.73 -12.14 -0.54
CA SER A 294 -17.16 -12.37 -0.83
C SER A 294 -17.68 -13.70 -0.27
N ARG A 295 -16.80 -14.73 -0.21
CA ARG A 295 -17.16 -16.05 0.35
C ARG A 295 -17.14 -16.07 1.86
N LYS A 296 -16.24 -15.33 2.52
CA LYS A 296 -16.03 -15.40 3.99
C LYS A 296 -16.87 -14.40 4.77
N VAL A 297 -17.17 -13.23 4.20
CA VAL A 297 -18.04 -12.22 4.83
C VAL A 297 -19.50 -12.60 4.54
N LYS A 298 -19.98 -13.73 5.11
CA LYS A 298 -21.38 -14.13 5.06
C LYS A 298 -22.01 -13.95 6.45
N ALA A 299 -23.29 -13.53 6.50
CA ALA A 299 -24.06 -13.64 7.71
C ALA A 299 -24.16 -15.12 8.09
N TYR A 300 -23.80 -15.49 9.31
CA TYR A 300 -24.14 -16.79 9.86
C TYR A 300 -25.64 -16.73 10.14
N GLU A 301 -26.45 -17.32 9.30
CA GLU A 301 -27.81 -17.68 9.68
C GLU A 301 -27.65 -18.80 10.71
N VAL A 302 -27.96 -18.48 11.96
CA VAL A 302 -28.19 -19.50 12.98
C VAL A 302 -29.54 -20.13 12.63
N VAL A 303 -29.51 -21.07 11.69
CA VAL A 303 -30.63 -21.97 11.51
C VAL A 303 -30.66 -22.84 12.75
N ARG A 304 -31.68 -22.65 13.56
CA ARG A 304 -32.07 -23.61 14.62
C ARG A 304 -32.54 -24.91 14.02
#